data_b8427d6e780bdefb37fdd2c10a222e52
#
_entry.id   b8427d6e780bdefb37fdd2c10a222e52
#
_cell.length_a   1.000
_cell.length_b   1.000
_cell.length_c   1.000
_cell.angle_alpha   90.00
_cell.angle_beta   90.00
_cell.angle_gamma   90.00
#
_symmetry.space_group_name_H-M   'P 1'
#
loop_
_entity.id
_entity.type
_entity.pdbx_description
1 polymer ?
#
loop_
_entity_poly.entity_id
_entity_poly.type
_entity_poly.pdbx_seq_one_letter_code
_entity_poly.pdbx_strand_id
1 'polypeptide(L)'
;MRPIVLTIGVIEGGLAPNIIPDAVRIVGTVRTHHEDDRRAMEAAIARHCTGVSASMRVECRFEMDRGTPPLVSDAGVMDKTMKAIREHYGDDVVLQAQPSLGAEDFALIGERVPAFQLGVGSGAPGRRDELHNSDYQPDERAIRNGVVALSLAAVELLTVPVA
;
A
#
# COMPACT_ATOMS: atom_id res chain seq x y z
N MET A 1 17.83 6.10 0.77
CA MET A 1 16.64 6.82 1.29
C MET A 1 15.43 6.05 0.81
N ARG A 2 14.54 5.64 1.69
CA ARG A 2 13.33 4.89 1.33
C ARG A 2 12.27 5.86 0.79
N PRO A 3 11.45 5.47 -0.21
CA PRO A 3 10.43 6.35 -0.76
C PRO A 3 9.31 6.61 0.26
N ILE A 4 8.93 7.87 0.38
CA ILE A 4 7.79 8.33 1.18
C ILE A 4 7.00 9.30 0.30
N VAL A 5 5.68 9.19 0.31
CA VAL A 5 4.78 10.12 -0.37
C VAL A 5 3.90 10.82 0.65
N LEU A 6 4.00 12.14 0.68
CA LEU A 6 3.06 13.03 1.38
C LEU A 6 2.29 13.82 0.33
N THR A 7 0.98 13.67 0.33
CA THR A 7 0.08 14.38 -0.58
C THR A 7 -0.87 15.25 0.22
N ILE A 8 -0.94 16.54 -0.11
CA ILE A 8 -2.00 17.43 0.36
C ILE A 8 -3.05 17.48 -0.74
N GLY A 9 -4.20 16.87 -0.49
CA GLY A 9 -5.29 16.76 -1.46
C GLY A 9 -6.38 17.83 -1.28
N VAL A 10 -6.51 18.39 -0.07
CA VAL A 10 -7.55 19.37 0.25
C VAL A 10 -6.96 20.49 1.09
N ILE A 11 -7.30 21.74 0.74
CA ILE A 11 -7.09 22.94 1.57
C ILE A 11 -8.40 23.72 1.52
N GLU A 12 -9.01 23.92 2.68
CA GLU A 12 -10.31 24.58 2.82
C GLU A 12 -10.23 25.69 3.85
N GLY A 13 -10.77 26.86 3.51
CA GLY A 13 -10.84 27.99 4.44
C GLY A 13 -11.39 29.25 3.77
N GLY A 14 -12.07 30.08 4.57
CA GLY A 14 -12.67 31.34 4.11
C GLY A 14 -14.05 31.19 3.47
N LEU A 15 -14.81 32.30 3.51
CA LEU A 15 -16.17 32.40 2.97
C LEU A 15 -16.27 33.50 1.90
N ALA A 16 -15.43 34.52 1.98
CA ALA A 16 -15.43 35.65 1.07
C ALA A 16 -14.03 36.29 0.95
N PRO A 17 -13.71 36.95 -0.17
CA PRO A 17 -12.35 37.44 -0.44
C PRO A 17 -11.90 38.58 0.49
N ASN A 18 -12.83 39.22 1.19
CA ASN A 18 -12.58 40.33 2.11
C ASN A 18 -12.73 39.94 3.59
N ILE A 19 -12.85 38.63 3.89
CA ILE A 19 -12.98 38.12 5.26
C ILE A 19 -11.82 37.17 5.54
N ILE A 20 -11.04 37.48 6.57
CA ILE A 20 -9.97 36.58 7.05
C ILE A 20 -10.63 35.36 7.70
N PRO A 21 -10.29 34.13 7.31
CA PRO A 21 -10.88 32.95 7.88
C PRO A 21 -10.39 32.69 9.31
N ASP A 22 -11.29 32.24 10.18
CA ASP A 22 -10.95 31.82 11.54
C ASP A 22 -10.13 30.53 11.56
N ALA A 23 -10.31 29.67 10.58
CA ALA A 23 -9.60 28.40 10.45
C ALA A 23 -9.36 28.01 8.99
N VAL A 24 -8.29 27.27 8.78
CA VAL A 24 -7.97 26.57 7.52
C VAL A 24 -7.80 25.09 7.84
N ARG A 25 -8.50 24.24 7.10
CA ARG A 25 -8.40 22.79 7.18
C ARG A 25 -7.53 22.27 6.03
N ILE A 26 -6.54 21.46 6.37
CA ILE A 26 -5.66 20.79 5.41
C ILE A 26 -5.82 19.31 5.58
N VAL A 27 -6.10 18.57 4.49
CA VAL A 27 -6.23 17.12 4.49
C VAL A 27 -5.28 16.52 3.49
N GLY A 28 -4.60 15.49 3.91
CA GLY A 28 -3.63 14.80 3.08
C GLY A 28 -3.48 13.33 3.44
N THR A 29 -2.60 12.65 2.71
CA THR A 29 -2.25 11.26 2.95
C THR A 29 -0.73 11.11 3.04
N VAL A 30 -0.30 10.21 3.91
CA VAL A 30 1.10 9.76 4.01
C VAL A 30 1.15 8.30 3.59
N ARG A 31 2.07 7.96 2.68
CA ARG A 31 2.29 6.59 2.24
C ARG A 31 3.75 6.22 2.40
N THR A 32 3.99 5.06 2.99
CA THR A 32 5.34 4.55 3.30
C THR A 32 5.35 3.04 3.12
N HIS A 33 6.54 2.46 2.89
CA HIS A 33 6.72 1.01 2.87
C HIS A 33 7.08 0.41 4.23
N HIS A 34 7.40 1.26 5.23
CA HIS A 34 7.82 0.80 6.54
C HIS A 34 7.17 1.62 7.66
N GLU A 35 6.82 0.94 8.73
CA GLU A 35 6.19 1.57 9.89
C GLU A 35 7.09 2.64 10.57
N ASP A 36 8.41 2.42 10.58
CA ASP A 36 9.34 3.41 11.14
C ASP A 36 9.34 4.72 10.34
N ASP A 37 9.21 4.64 9.01
CA ASP A 37 9.10 5.83 8.16
C ASP A 37 7.78 6.56 8.40
N ARG A 38 6.69 5.81 8.64
CA ARG A 38 5.39 6.37 8.99
C ARG A 38 5.45 7.13 10.31
N ARG A 39 6.04 6.55 11.35
CA ARG A 39 6.27 7.21 12.64
C ARG A 39 7.15 8.45 12.52
N ALA A 40 8.20 8.37 11.72
CA ALA A 40 9.09 9.51 11.48
C ALA A 40 8.35 10.67 10.77
N MET A 41 7.47 10.37 9.82
CA MET A 41 6.64 11.38 9.15
C MET A 41 5.60 11.99 10.09
N GLU A 42 4.92 11.20 10.91
CA GLU A 42 3.99 11.67 11.92
C GLU A 42 4.68 12.67 12.87
N ALA A 43 5.84 12.29 13.39
CA ALA A 43 6.65 13.16 14.25
C ALA A 43 7.14 14.43 13.53
N ALA A 44 7.49 14.33 12.24
CA ALA A 44 7.90 15.48 11.45
C ALA A 44 6.75 16.47 11.24
N ILE A 45 5.55 15.98 10.88
CA ILE A 45 4.37 16.82 10.69
C ILE A 45 4.00 17.51 12.01
N ALA A 46 3.95 16.77 13.12
CA ALA A 46 3.66 17.33 14.44
C ALA A 46 4.66 18.44 14.84
N ARG A 47 5.96 18.23 14.57
CA ARG A 47 7.00 19.23 14.81
C ARG A 47 6.81 20.48 13.93
N HIS A 48 6.41 20.31 12.67
CA HIS A 48 6.13 21.45 11.80
C HIS A 48 4.90 22.22 12.27
N CYS A 49 3.83 21.55 12.70
CA CYS A 49 2.67 22.20 13.32
C CYS A 49 3.05 23.03 14.55
N THR A 50 3.87 22.48 15.44
CA THR A 50 4.40 23.21 16.60
C THR A 50 5.19 24.45 16.17
N GLY A 51 6.07 24.33 15.16
CA GLY A 51 6.83 25.43 14.63
C GLY A 51 5.97 26.54 14.03
N VAL A 52 4.97 26.17 13.25
CA VAL A 52 4.00 27.11 12.67
C VAL A 52 3.19 27.82 13.77
N SER A 53 2.69 27.08 14.75
CA SER A 53 1.98 27.65 15.90
C SER A 53 2.80 28.73 16.60
N ALA A 54 4.07 28.44 16.87
CA ALA A 54 4.96 29.37 17.56
C ALA A 54 5.32 30.61 16.71
N SER A 55 5.61 30.42 15.42
CA SER A 55 6.07 31.50 14.53
C SER A 55 4.94 32.42 14.07
N MET A 56 3.75 31.83 13.80
CA MET A 56 2.61 32.57 13.24
C MET A 56 1.58 32.98 14.28
N ARG A 57 1.74 32.57 15.56
CA ARG A 57 0.79 32.82 16.66
C ARG A 57 -0.62 32.31 16.38
N VAL A 58 -0.70 31.12 15.77
CA VAL A 58 -1.94 30.41 15.46
C VAL A 58 -1.97 29.09 16.21
N GLU A 59 -3.15 28.53 16.45
CA GLU A 59 -3.27 27.17 16.92
C GLU A 59 -3.22 26.22 15.72
N CYS A 60 -2.25 25.32 15.69
CA CYS A 60 -2.15 24.25 14.68
C CYS A 60 -2.42 22.92 15.39
N ARG A 61 -3.50 22.24 15.02
CA ARG A 61 -3.82 20.89 15.47
C ARG A 61 -3.48 19.89 14.39
N PHE A 62 -2.87 18.79 14.78
CA PHE A 62 -2.56 17.69 13.88
C PHE A 62 -3.19 16.41 14.41
N GLU A 63 -3.94 15.73 13.56
CA GLU A 63 -4.51 14.41 13.80
C GLU A 63 -4.12 13.49 12.67
N MET A 64 -3.76 12.25 12.99
CA MET A 64 -3.41 11.23 12.03
C MET A 64 -4.25 9.98 12.24
N ASP A 65 -5.10 9.68 11.26
CA ASP A 65 -5.70 8.36 11.14
C ASP A 65 -4.65 7.43 10.50
N ARG A 66 -4.26 6.40 11.22
CA ARG A 66 -3.20 5.50 10.78
C ARG A 66 -3.65 4.55 9.69
N GLY A 67 -4.95 4.29 9.55
CA GLY A 67 -5.49 3.40 8.51
C GLY A 67 -4.79 2.03 8.49
N THR A 68 -4.59 1.49 7.29
CA THR A 68 -3.89 0.22 7.09
C THR A 68 -2.37 0.37 7.26
N PRO A 69 -1.67 -0.62 7.87
CA PRO A 69 -0.22 -0.63 7.95
C PRO A 69 0.42 -0.89 6.58
N PRO A 70 1.75 -0.72 6.45
CA PRO A 70 2.46 -1.20 5.28
C PRO A 70 2.33 -2.71 5.13
N LEU A 71 2.05 -3.20 3.92
CA LEU A 71 2.07 -4.63 3.63
C LEU A 71 3.51 -5.13 3.54
N VAL A 72 3.87 -6.03 4.43
CA VAL A 72 5.17 -6.70 4.45
C VAL A 72 4.95 -8.19 4.28
N SER A 73 5.48 -8.75 3.19
CA SER A 73 5.41 -10.18 2.92
C SER A 73 6.36 -10.96 3.83
N ASP A 74 5.88 -12.07 4.40
CA ASP A 74 6.73 -13.01 5.09
C ASP A 74 7.62 -13.77 4.10
N ALA A 75 8.93 -13.75 4.33
CA ALA A 75 9.91 -14.36 3.41
C ALA A 75 9.74 -15.87 3.30
N GLY A 76 9.45 -16.56 4.42
CA GLY A 76 9.30 -18.01 4.44
C GLY A 76 8.05 -18.47 3.66
N VAL A 77 6.94 -17.78 3.84
CA VAL A 77 5.70 -18.04 3.08
C VAL A 77 5.89 -17.71 1.61
N MET A 78 6.54 -16.58 1.32
CA MET A 78 6.83 -16.16 -0.05
C MET A 78 7.70 -17.17 -0.78
N ASP A 79 8.84 -17.57 -0.20
CA ASP A 79 9.80 -18.47 -0.83
C ASP A 79 9.19 -19.83 -1.17
N LYS A 80 8.43 -20.41 -0.23
CA LYS A 80 7.73 -21.68 -0.46
C LYS A 80 6.68 -21.57 -1.55
N THR A 81 5.84 -20.54 -1.49
CA THR A 81 4.82 -20.27 -2.51
C THR A 81 5.44 -20.10 -3.89
N MET A 82 6.48 -19.28 -3.98
CA MET A 82 7.13 -18.98 -5.26
C MET A 82 7.89 -20.19 -5.81
N LYS A 83 8.45 -21.04 -4.95
CA LYS A 83 9.05 -22.32 -5.37
C LYS A 83 8.02 -23.20 -6.06
N ALA A 84 6.87 -23.46 -5.42
CA ALA A 84 5.82 -24.29 -5.99
C ALA A 84 5.28 -23.73 -7.33
N ILE A 85 5.16 -22.40 -7.44
CA ILE A 85 4.72 -21.73 -8.66
C ILE A 85 5.76 -21.90 -9.78
N ARG A 86 7.06 -21.73 -9.48
CA ARG A 86 8.13 -21.93 -10.47
C ARG A 86 8.25 -23.36 -10.95
N GLU A 87 8.10 -24.32 -10.06
CA GLU A 87 8.12 -25.74 -10.41
C GLU A 87 6.97 -26.11 -11.39
N HIS A 88 5.83 -25.45 -11.26
CA HIS A 88 4.66 -25.71 -12.10
C HIS A 88 4.68 -24.95 -13.45
N TYR A 89 5.02 -23.65 -13.41
CA TYR A 89 4.92 -22.76 -14.56
C TYR A 89 6.26 -22.44 -15.25
N GLY A 90 7.40 -22.69 -14.58
CA GLY A 90 8.73 -22.24 -14.98
C GLY A 90 9.06 -20.85 -14.44
N ASP A 91 10.34 -20.48 -14.55
CA ASP A 91 10.84 -19.18 -14.02
C ASP A 91 10.40 -17.99 -14.86
N ASP A 92 10.18 -18.17 -16.14
CA ASP A 92 9.87 -17.10 -17.11
C ASP A 92 8.52 -16.40 -16.84
N VAL A 93 7.62 -17.04 -16.12
CA VAL A 93 6.31 -16.48 -15.80
C VAL A 93 6.30 -15.67 -14.50
N VAL A 94 7.37 -15.75 -13.72
CA VAL A 94 7.50 -15.06 -12.44
C VAL A 94 8.12 -13.68 -12.66
N LEU A 95 7.31 -12.65 -12.51
CA LEU A 95 7.77 -11.27 -12.57
C LEU A 95 8.05 -10.75 -11.17
N GLN A 96 9.16 -10.03 -11.02
CA GLN A 96 9.43 -9.29 -9.80
C GLN A 96 8.51 -8.05 -9.75
N ALA A 97 7.59 -8.04 -8.80
CA ALA A 97 6.73 -6.89 -8.60
C ALA A 97 7.55 -5.68 -8.12
N GLN A 98 7.22 -4.50 -8.65
CA GLN A 98 7.74 -3.25 -8.12
C GLN A 98 6.98 -2.90 -6.84
N PRO A 99 7.66 -2.41 -5.79
CA PRO A 99 6.98 -1.96 -4.58
C PRO A 99 5.95 -0.88 -4.89
N SER A 100 4.70 -1.08 -4.45
CA SER A 100 3.61 -0.13 -4.60
C SER A 100 3.41 0.64 -3.30
N LEU A 101 3.02 1.91 -3.40
CA LEU A 101 2.57 2.73 -2.27
C LEU A 101 1.03 2.75 -2.18
N GLY A 102 0.34 1.83 -2.84
CA GLY A 102 -1.09 1.58 -2.67
C GLY A 102 -1.42 1.16 -1.24
N ALA A 103 -2.63 1.47 -0.78
CA ALA A 103 -3.14 0.92 0.48
C ALA A 103 -3.70 -0.49 0.21
N GLU A 104 -3.46 -1.41 1.15
CA GLU A 104 -3.87 -2.81 1.05
C GLU A 104 -4.28 -3.31 2.43
N ASP A 105 -5.54 -3.69 2.59
CA ASP A 105 -6.08 -4.15 3.87
C ASP A 105 -5.61 -5.56 4.26
N PHE A 106 -5.12 -6.35 3.30
CA PHE A 106 -4.44 -7.63 3.57
C PHE A 106 -3.24 -7.47 4.51
N ALA A 107 -2.66 -6.26 4.61
CA ALA A 107 -1.62 -5.94 5.58
C ALA A 107 -2.04 -6.21 7.03
N LEU A 108 -3.34 -6.04 7.37
CA LEU A 108 -3.88 -6.35 8.71
C LEU A 108 -3.84 -7.84 9.04
N ILE A 109 -3.90 -8.69 8.01
CA ILE A 109 -3.72 -10.14 8.17
C ILE A 109 -2.24 -10.44 8.43
N GLY A 110 -1.34 -9.79 7.67
CA GLY A 110 0.11 -9.93 7.82
C GLY A 110 0.66 -9.52 9.18
N GLU A 111 -0.02 -8.62 9.91
CA GLU A 111 0.33 -8.28 11.30
C GLU A 111 0.02 -9.40 12.30
N ARG A 112 -0.82 -10.36 11.95
CA ARG A 112 -1.31 -11.41 12.86
C ARG A 112 -0.74 -12.78 12.57
N VAL A 113 -0.46 -13.05 11.29
CA VAL A 113 0.07 -14.34 10.82
C VAL A 113 1.09 -14.10 9.71
N PRO A 114 2.09 -14.99 9.55
CA PRO A 114 2.97 -14.95 8.39
C PRO A 114 2.13 -15.00 7.10
N ALA A 115 2.24 -13.99 6.26
CA ALA A 115 1.41 -13.83 5.08
C ALA A 115 2.21 -13.33 3.87
N PHE A 116 1.76 -13.70 2.68
CA PHE A 116 2.31 -13.25 1.41
C PHE A 116 1.18 -12.94 0.43
N GLN A 117 1.18 -11.74 -0.12
CA GLN A 117 0.24 -11.36 -1.17
C GLN A 117 0.85 -11.68 -2.54
N LEU A 118 0.16 -12.54 -3.28
CA LEU A 118 0.54 -12.91 -4.64
C LEU A 118 -0.22 -12.05 -5.66
N GLY A 119 0.51 -11.38 -6.54
CA GLY A 119 -0.06 -10.69 -7.69
C GLY A 119 -0.20 -11.64 -8.89
N VAL A 120 -1.37 -11.63 -9.54
CA VAL A 120 -1.61 -12.37 -10.79
C VAL A 120 -1.81 -11.39 -11.92
N GLY A 121 -0.97 -11.49 -12.97
CA GLY A 121 -1.12 -10.66 -14.16
C GLY A 121 -2.45 -10.93 -14.87
N SER A 122 -3.20 -9.88 -15.12
CA SER A 122 -4.53 -9.94 -15.77
C SER A 122 -4.61 -9.13 -17.08
N GLY A 123 -3.49 -8.64 -17.59
CA GLY A 123 -3.46 -7.87 -18.83
C GLY A 123 -3.74 -8.75 -20.06
N ALA A 124 -4.65 -8.31 -20.92
CA ALA A 124 -4.86 -8.93 -22.22
C ALA A 124 -3.77 -8.51 -23.24
N PRO A 125 -3.42 -9.36 -24.21
CA PRO A 125 -2.44 -9.01 -25.24
C PRO A 125 -2.82 -7.73 -25.97
N GLY A 126 -1.88 -6.79 -26.07
CA GLY A 126 -2.07 -5.51 -26.77
C GLY A 126 -2.86 -4.45 -25.98
N ARG A 127 -3.29 -4.74 -24.76
CA ARG A 127 -3.94 -3.78 -23.88
C ARG A 127 -3.05 -3.43 -22.68
N ARG A 128 -3.16 -2.19 -22.22
CA ARG A 128 -2.59 -1.71 -20.96
C ARG A 128 -3.70 -1.05 -20.15
N ASP A 129 -4.46 -1.87 -19.47
CA ASP A 129 -5.53 -1.39 -18.59
C ASP A 129 -4.95 -1.17 -17.19
N GLU A 130 -5.20 -0.01 -16.63
CA GLU A 130 -4.81 0.29 -15.25
C GLU A 130 -5.96 -0.01 -14.29
N LEU A 131 -5.63 -0.51 -13.11
CA LEU A 131 -6.60 -0.70 -12.04
C LEU A 131 -7.34 0.62 -11.74
N HIS A 132 -8.61 0.52 -11.39
CA HIS A 132 -9.51 1.63 -11.06
C HIS A 132 -9.94 2.50 -12.24
N ASN A 133 -9.59 2.17 -13.48
CA ASN A 133 -10.16 2.81 -14.65
C ASN A 133 -11.53 2.21 -15.01
N SER A 134 -12.43 3.04 -15.53
CA SER A 134 -13.79 2.61 -15.89
C SER A 134 -13.84 1.62 -17.06
N ASP A 135 -12.79 1.55 -17.85
CA ASP A 135 -12.61 0.65 -19.00
C ASP A 135 -11.71 -0.56 -18.70
N TYR A 136 -11.37 -0.77 -17.43
CA TYR A 136 -10.57 -1.92 -17.01
C TYR A 136 -11.26 -3.24 -17.36
N GLN A 137 -10.60 -4.05 -18.18
CA GLN A 137 -11.07 -5.37 -18.63
C GLN A 137 -9.97 -6.41 -18.43
N PRO A 138 -9.98 -7.15 -17.32
CA PRO A 138 -9.00 -8.20 -17.07
C PRO A 138 -9.21 -9.37 -18.04
N ASP A 139 -8.11 -10.02 -18.40
CA ASP A 139 -8.16 -11.29 -19.13
C ASP A 139 -8.66 -12.40 -18.20
N GLU A 140 -9.74 -13.08 -18.57
CA GLU A 140 -10.36 -14.14 -17.77
C GLU A 140 -9.42 -15.32 -17.49
N ARG A 141 -8.37 -15.51 -18.30
CA ARG A 141 -7.32 -16.52 -18.06
C ARG A 141 -6.60 -16.30 -16.71
N ALA A 142 -6.59 -15.07 -16.21
CA ALA A 142 -6.05 -14.73 -14.88
C ALA A 142 -6.77 -15.48 -13.75
N ILE A 143 -8.06 -15.77 -13.90
CA ILE A 143 -8.84 -16.52 -12.89
C ILE A 143 -8.26 -17.92 -12.73
N ARG A 144 -8.05 -18.64 -13.85
CA ARG A 144 -7.46 -19.98 -13.80
C ARG A 144 -6.07 -19.94 -13.18
N ASN A 145 -5.23 -19.00 -13.60
CA ASN A 145 -3.87 -18.87 -13.08
C ASN A 145 -3.86 -18.57 -11.57
N GLY A 146 -4.76 -17.70 -11.12
CA GLY A 146 -4.92 -17.39 -9.69
C GLY A 146 -5.36 -18.62 -8.87
N VAL A 147 -6.34 -19.37 -9.36
CA VAL A 147 -6.81 -20.60 -8.69
C VAL A 147 -5.68 -21.63 -8.58
N VAL A 148 -4.95 -21.86 -9.67
CA VAL A 148 -3.82 -22.81 -9.66
C VAL A 148 -2.72 -22.34 -8.71
N ALA A 149 -2.32 -21.08 -8.79
CA ALA A 149 -1.25 -20.53 -7.94
C ALA A 149 -1.60 -20.60 -6.45
N LEU A 150 -2.85 -20.25 -6.05
CA LEU A 150 -3.30 -20.38 -4.67
C LEU A 150 -3.40 -21.83 -4.22
N SER A 151 -3.82 -22.74 -5.09
CA SER A 151 -3.88 -24.18 -4.78
C SER A 151 -2.49 -24.75 -4.55
N LEU A 152 -1.51 -24.40 -5.40
CA LEU A 152 -0.11 -24.80 -5.24
C LEU A 152 0.47 -24.26 -3.93
N ALA A 153 0.23 -22.98 -3.62
CA ALA A 153 0.66 -22.38 -2.36
C ALA A 153 0.07 -23.10 -1.14
N ALA A 154 -1.25 -23.39 -1.19
CA ALA A 154 -1.91 -24.10 -0.08
C ALA A 154 -1.34 -25.51 0.13
N VAL A 155 -1.13 -26.27 -0.93
CA VAL A 155 -0.54 -27.61 -0.84
C VAL A 155 0.88 -27.54 -0.27
N GLU A 156 1.73 -26.66 -0.78
CA GLU A 156 3.11 -26.52 -0.32
C GLU A 156 3.20 -26.10 1.15
N LEU A 157 2.38 -25.13 1.57
CA LEU A 157 2.39 -24.63 2.95
C LEU A 157 1.80 -25.61 3.96
N LEU A 158 0.86 -26.47 3.53
CA LEU A 158 0.26 -27.50 4.40
C LEU A 158 1.11 -28.76 4.52
N THR A 159 1.93 -29.05 3.51
CA THR A 159 2.74 -30.28 3.48
C THR A 159 4.16 -30.07 4.00
N VAL A 160 4.68 -28.86 3.94
CA VAL A 160 6.04 -28.53 4.40
C VAL A 160 5.96 -27.56 5.58
N PRO A 161 6.31 -27.96 6.82
CA PRO A 161 6.25 -27.07 7.98
C PRO A 161 7.01 -25.77 7.74
N VAL A 162 6.42 -24.65 8.15
CA VAL A 162 7.14 -23.36 8.20
C VAL A 162 8.13 -23.45 9.36
N ALA A 163 9.41 -23.32 9.03
CA ALA A 163 10.51 -23.36 10.01
C ALA A 163 10.54 -22.09 10.84
#